data_8d895bf3bb52ae8dde6f1f0618c3ae63
#
_entry.id   8d895bf3bb52ae8dde6f1f0618c3ae63
#
_cell.length_a   1.000
_cell.length_b   1.000
_cell.length_c   1.000
_cell.angle_alpha   90.00
_cell.angle_beta   90.00
_cell.angle_gamma   90.00
#
_symmetry.space_group_name_H-M   'P 1'
#
loop_
_entity.id
_entity.type
_entity.pdbx_description
1 polymer ?
#
loop_
_entity_poly.entity_id
_entity_poly.type
_entity_poly.pdbx_seq_one_letter_code
_entity_poly.pdbx_strand_id
1 'polypeptide(L)'
;MRSIALLLFSPVIILILLCQKGTNTMRKLYFLFVVIALSFSACSSGDDSLSSGTHPSNTVNTGNSNTGGDTSNENAGFTDDTKHDNSNPITSFPEYGRLEVPALHGSTSRVLIHKVASYGINYMTEWDDVQKGPRWSAYILTSSLMRNHVPRYTADRSRGEVQYPFDPLIPSSLQWDYDWFTNDNGSYDHGHLCPSADRRCDSESQYQTFYMSNMTPMFGPFNSGVWANIEKAVRTAASRYCDTLYVVKGGTIDNGTYNGYNLVYHKLENGLVIPRYFYTAMFYRTRGKYYAIALWIDQFAYRNSNESNLAQFAISIDQLEKRTGVDFFCNVPNADEAKMETQCDPMAWGLR
;
A
#
# COMPACT_ATOMS: atom_id res chain seq x y z
N MET A 1 41.81 40.48 -1.61
CA MET A 1 41.86 39.35 -2.54
C MET A 1 40.81 38.34 -2.10
N ARG A 2 39.93 37.98 -2.97
CA ARG A 2 38.86 37.04 -2.69
C ARG A 2 39.24 35.69 -3.28
N SER A 3 39.39 34.67 -2.47
CA SER A 3 39.64 33.31 -2.95
C SER A 3 38.27 32.58 -3.07
N ILE A 4 38.01 32.05 -4.25
CA ILE A 4 36.88 31.18 -4.54
C ILE A 4 37.41 29.75 -4.62
N ALA A 5 36.93 28.88 -3.76
CA ALA A 5 37.23 27.45 -3.86
C ALA A 5 36.04 26.73 -4.46
N LEU A 6 36.24 26.01 -5.54
CA LEU A 6 35.26 25.17 -6.21
C LEU A 6 35.52 23.72 -5.82
N LEU A 7 34.57 23.08 -5.12
CA LEU A 7 34.61 21.66 -4.81
C LEU A 7 33.58 20.94 -5.68
N LEU A 8 34.09 20.11 -6.57
CA LEU A 8 33.27 19.25 -7.43
C LEU A 8 33.08 17.89 -6.76
N PHE A 9 31.86 17.60 -6.33
CA PHE A 9 31.37 16.24 -6.06
C PHE A 9 30.20 15.97 -7.00
N SER A 10 30.30 14.95 -7.82
CA SER A 10 29.28 14.54 -8.79
C SER A 10 28.07 13.97 -8.05
N PRO A 11 26.81 14.42 -8.34
CA PRO A 11 26.41 15.39 -9.36
C PRO A 11 25.91 16.74 -8.82
N VAL A 12 26.47 17.27 -7.75
CA VAL A 12 26.06 18.55 -7.16
C VAL A 12 27.26 19.49 -7.10
N ILE A 13 27.14 20.65 -7.74
CA ILE A 13 28.12 21.72 -7.61
C ILE A 13 27.78 22.54 -6.36
N ILE A 14 28.61 22.46 -5.33
CA ILE A 14 28.45 23.29 -4.13
C ILE A 14 29.42 24.46 -4.25
N LEU A 15 28.88 25.65 -4.41
CA LEU A 15 29.65 26.90 -4.38
C LEU A 15 29.72 27.41 -2.94
N ILE A 16 30.88 27.27 -2.28
CA ILE A 16 31.10 27.81 -0.93
C ILE A 16 31.72 29.20 -1.05
N LEU A 17 30.93 30.23 -0.74
CA LEU A 17 31.42 31.61 -0.60
C LEU A 17 31.78 31.86 0.86
N LEU A 18 33.07 31.86 1.17
CA LEU A 18 33.58 32.31 2.46
C LEU A 18 33.67 33.84 2.44
N CYS A 19 32.75 34.52 3.12
CA CYS A 19 32.81 35.94 3.33
C CYS A 19 32.89 36.26 4.83
N GLN A 20 34.00 36.77 5.30
CA GLN A 20 34.09 37.40 6.61
C GLN A 20 33.46 38.82 6.54
N LYS A 21 32.41 39.03 7.34
CA LYS A 21 31.70 40.32 7.50
C LYS A 21 30.88 40.74 6.27
N GLY A 22 29.58 40.42 6.28
CA GLY A 22 28.64 40.80 5.25
C GLY A 22 27.25 41.14 5.78
N THR A 23 26.66 42.09 5.15
CA THR A 23 25.41 42.76 5.43
C THR A 23 24.16 41.87 5.39
N ASN A 24 23.07 42.32 6.04
CA ASN A 24 21.79 41.60 6.17
C ASN A 24 21.15 41.07 4.87
N THR A 25 21.51 41.63 3.71
CA THR A 25 20.95 41.27 2.40
C THR A 25 21.48 39.90 1.91
N MET A 26 22.72 39.58 2.22
CA MET A 26 23.30 38.28 1.83
C MET A 26 22.73 37.10 2.64
N ARG A 27 22.33 37.32 3.90
CA ARG A 27 21.68 36.29 4.72
C ARG A 27 20.30 35.88 4.14
N LYS A 28 19.56 36.85 3.61
CA LYS A 28 18.25 36.57 2.97
C LYS A 28 18.39 35.77 1.66
N LEU A 29 19.46 36.03 0.91
CA LEU A 29 19.73 35.30 -0.34
C LEU A 29 20.15 33.83 -0.06
N TYR A 30 20.92 33.62 1.02
CA TYR A 30 21.33 32.27 1.44
C TYR A 30 20.14 31.40 1.87
N PHE A 31 19.17 31.99 2.58
CA PHE A 31 17.95 31.29 2.98
C PHE A 31 17.04 30.96 1.79
N LEU A 32 17.00 31.83 0.78
CA LEU A 32 16.20 31.61 -0.42
C LEU A 32 16.75 30.41 -1.26
N PHE A 33 18.08 30.30 -1.37
CA PHE A 33 18.71 29.19 -2.09
C PHE A 33 18.54 27.83 -1.37
N VAL A 34 18.59 27.81 -0.05
CA VAL A 34 18.36 26.57 0.74
C VAL A 34 16.90 26.12 0.64
N VAL A 35 15.94 27.05 0.68
CA VAL A 35 14.52 26.72 0.53
C VAL A 35 14.18 26.22 -0.87
N ILE A 36 14.81 26.78 -1.94
CA ILE A 36 14.62 26.31 -3.31
C ILE A 36 15.24 24.90 -3.52
N ALA A 37 16.38 24.60 -2.90
CA ALA A 37 16.99 23.27 -3.00
C ALA A 37 16.17 22.16 -2.31
N LEU A 38 15.45 22.51 -1.23
CA LEU A 38 14.57 21.56 -0.52
C LEU A 38 13.22 21.35 -1.23
N SER A 39 12.82 22.28 -2.12
CA SER A 39 11.54 22.21 -2.85
C SER A 39 11.61 21.31 -4.10
N PHE A 40 12.80 20.91 -4.57
CA PHE A 40 12.96 20.08 -5.78
C PHE A 40 13.08 18.59 -5.51
N SER A 41 12.96 18.16 -4.25
CA SER A 41 13.07 16.74 -3.88
C SER A 41 11.74 15.98 -3.86
N ALA A 42 10.66 16.59 -4.30
CA ALA A 42 9.36 15.94 -4.38
C ALA A 42 8.84 15.96 -5.82
N CYS A 43 8.65 14.77 -6.38
CA CYS A 43 7.93 14.46 -7.61
C CYS A 43 8.62 14.81 -8.94
N SER A 44 9.16 13.78 -9.58
CA SER A 44 9.23 13.79 -11.04
C SER A 44 7.81 13.68 -11.59
N SER A 45 7.19 14.81 -11.87
CA SER A 45 5.96 14.92 -12.65
C SER A 45 6.33 15.04 -14.11
N GLY A 46 5.94 14.06 -14.91
CA GLY A 46 5.75 14.32 -16.33
C GLY A 46 4.41 15.01 -16.50
N ASP A 47 4.42 16.22 -17.04
CA ASP A 47 3.24 16.90 -17.55
C ASP A 47 2.60 16.05 -18.64
N ASP A 48 1.26 15.93 -18.58
CA ASP A 48 0.47 16.09 -19.80
C ASP A 48 -1.04 16.18 -19.52
N SER A 49 -1.68 16.95 -20.35
CA SER A 49 -3.00 17.54 -20.35
C SER A 49 -4.17 16.57 -20.53
N LEU A 50 -5.24 16.87 -19.80
CA LEU A 50 -6.69 16.82 -20.03
C LEU A 50 -7.29 15.76 -20.97
N SER A 51 -8.12 14.90 -20.41
CA SER A 51 -9.35 14.45 -21.05
C SER A 51 -10.43 14.21 -19.99
N SER A 52 -11.58 14.84 -20.19
CA SER A 52 -12.78 14.75 -19.34
C SER A 52 -13.51 13.44 -19.58
N GLY A 53 -13.64 12.63 -18.53
CA GLY A 53 -14.53 11.48 -18.52
C GLY A 53 -15.55 11.58 -17.39
N THR A 54 -16.83 11.52 -17.73
CA THR A 54 -17.94 11.42 -16.78
C THR A 54 -17.90 10.05 -16.10
N HIS A 55 -17.96 10.03 -14.77
CA HIS A 55 -17.94 8.80 -13.99
C HIS A 55 -19.30 8.08 -13.99
N PRO A 56 -19.33 6.77 -14.23
CA PRO A 56 -20.55 5.99 -14.02
C PRO A 56 -20.77 5.72 -12.54
N SER A 57 -22.02 5.83 -12.10
CA SER A 57 -22.47 5.47 -10.75
C SER A 57 -22.45 3.95 -10.59
N ASN A 58 -21.64 3.45 -9.66
CA ASN A 58 -21.64 2.04 -9.28
C ASN A 58 -22.74 1.73 -8.26
N THR A 59 -23.47 0.67 -8.50
CA THR A 59 -24.52 0.14 -7.62
C THR A 59 -23.88 -0.45 -6.37
N VAL A 60 -24.34 0.00 -5.21
CA VAL A 60 -23.88 -0.47 -3.89
C VAL A 60 -24.32 -1.92 -3.69
N ASN A 61 -23.37 -2.84 -3.55
CA ASN A 61 -23.63 -4.16 -3.01
C ASN A 61 -23.35 -4.14 -1.50
N THR A 62 -24.39 -3.98 -0.72
CA THR A 62 -24.34 -4.15 0.74
C THR A 62 -24.28 -5.63 1.05
N GLY A 63 -23.12 -6.11 1.47
CA GLY A 63 -22.99 -7.47 2.03
C GLY A 63 -23.80 -7.62 3.30
N ASN A 64 -24.51 -8.72 3.38
CA ASN A 64 -25.45 -9.07 4.42
C ASN A 64 -24.76 -9.26 5.78
N SER A 65 -25.27 -8.58 6.80
CA SER A 65 -24.86 -8.77 8.19
C SER A 65 -25.44 -10.06 8.75
N ASN A 66 -24.61 -11.06 9.02
CA ASN A 66 -25.00 -12.15 9.91
C ASN A 66 -24.78 -11.74 11.36
N THR A 67 -25.89 -11.58 12.08
CA THR A 67 -25.93 -11.43 13.53
C THR A 67 -25.73 -12.79 14.18
N GLY A 68 -24.59 -12.99 14.81
CA GLY A 68 -24.36 -14.07 15.76
C GLY A 68 -23.41 -13.55 16.83
N GLY A 69 -23.98 -13.17 17.97
CA GLY A 69 -23.18 -12.74 19.10
C GLY A 69 -22.43 -13.92 19.72
N ASP A 70 -21.15 -13.73 19.97
CA ASP A 70 -20.53 -14.36 21.14
C ASP A 70 -19.49 -13.41 21.72
N THR A 71 -19.66 -13.19 23.01
CA THR A 71 -18.80 -12.37 23.85
C THR A 71 -17.68 -13.23 24.39
N SER A 72 -16.49 -12.68 24.39
CA SER A 72 -15.27 -13.13 25.08
C SER A 72 -14.24 -13.88 24.24
N ASN A 73 -13.14 -13.19 23.87
CA ASN A 73 -11.85 -13.52 24.43
C ASN A 73 -10.78 -12.46 24.09
N GLU A 74 -10.45 -11.68 25.06
CA GLU A 74 -9.22 -10.88 25.06
C GLU A 74 -8.05 -11.82 25.32
N ASN A 75 -7.57 -12.46 24.30
CA ASN A 75 -6.26 -13.07 24.14
C ASN A 75 -6.35 -13.93 22.87
N ALA A 76 -6.23 -13.29 21.71
CA ALA A 76 -5.89 -14.03 20.51
C ALA A 76 -4.42 -14.46 20.62
N GLY A 77 -4.17 -15.50 21.41
CA GLY A 77 -3.00 -16.33 21.25
C GLY A 77 -3.08 -16.90 19.84
N PHE A 78 -2.03 -16.65 19.07
CA PHE A 78 -1.85 -17.22 17.75
C PHE A 78 -2.08 -18.75 17.84
N THR A 79 -3.19 -19.23 17.34
CA THR A 79 -3.46 -20.65 17.24
C THR A 79 -2.57 -21.22 16.16
N ASP A 80 -2.00 -22.38 16.43
CA ASP A 80 -1.28 -23.18 15.44
C ASP A 80 -2.25 -23.47 14.29
N ASP A 81 -2.11 -22.71 13.19
CA ASP A 81 -3.06 -22.77 12.10
C ASP A 81 -2.66 -23.90 11.14
N THR A 82 -3.26 -25.06 11.35
CA THR A 82 -3.27 -26.16 10.40
C THR A 82 -4.57 -26.19 9.59
N LYS A 83 -5.41 -25.15 9.67
CA LYS A 83 -6.68 -25.07 8.96
C LYS A 83 -6.52 -24.33 7.64
N HIS A 84 -6.29 -25.06 6.60
CA HIS A 84 -6.38 -24.61 5.20
C HIS A 84 -7.82 -24.75 4.67
N ASP A 85 -8.81 -24.42 5.46
CA ASP A 85 -10.21 -24.53 5.07
C ASP A 85 -10.73 -23.17 4.67
N ASN A 86 -10.96 -22.95 3.37
CA ASN A 86 -11.58 -21.74 2.87
C ASN A 86 -12.99 -21.55 3.45
N SER A 87 -13.14 -20.62 4.37
CA SER A 87 -14.40 -20.26 5.01
C SER A 87 -15.13 -19.12 4.30
N ASN A 88 -14.60 -18.55 3.22
CA ASN A 88 -15.23 -17.45 2.50
C ASN A 88 -16.56 -17.87 1.88
N PRO A 89 -17.59 -17.00 1.89
CA PRO A 89 -18.92 -17.32 1.37
C PRO A 89 -18.95 -17.26 -0.17
N ILE A 90 -18.16 -18.07 -0.85
CA ILE A 90 -17.96 -18.06 -2.32
C ILE A 90 -19.23 -18.42 -3.09
N THR A 91 -20.16 -19.14 -2.48
CA THR A 91 -21.45 -19.47 -3.12
C THR A 91 -22.31 -18.21 -3.31
N SER A 92 -22.27 -17.29 -2.34
CA SER A 92 -23.01 -16.02 -2.41
C SER A 92 -22.24 -14.92 -3.13
N PHE A 93 -20.92 -14.97 -3.05
CA PHE A 93 -19.99 -13.99 -3.61
C PHE A 93 -18.85 -14.71 -4.33
N PRO A 94 -19.05 -15.10 -5.59
CA PRO A 94 -18.04 -15.86 -6.36
C PRO A 94 -16.67 -15.17 -6.44
N GLU A 95 -16.65 -13.84 -6.35
CA GLU A 95 -15.43 -13.05 -6.37
C GLU A 95 -14.50 -13.37 -5.17
N TYR A 96 -15.06 -13.81 -4.04
CA TYR A 96 -14.26 -14.17 -2.86
C TYR A 96 -13.49 -15.50 -3.05
N GLY A 97 -13.82 -16.27 -4.08
CA GLY A 97 -13.07 -17.46 -4.50
C GLY A 97 -11.84 -17.18 -5.36
N ARG A 98 -11.47 -15.93 -5.59
CA ARG A 98 -10.26 -15.57 -6.34
C ARG A 98 -9.02 -15.89 -5.52
N LEU A 99 -7.96 -16.36 -6.19
CA LEU A 99 -6.76 -16.88 -5.53
C LEU A 99 -5.98 -15.84 -4.71
N GLU A 100 -6.12 -14.56 -5.04
CA GLU A 100 -5.50 -13.47 -4.28
C GLU A 100 -6.28 -13.04 -3.04
N VAL A 101 -7.53 -13.49 -2.86
CA VAL A 101 -8.38 -13.05 -1.76
C VAL A 101 -8.09 -13.87 -0.50
N PRO A 102 -7.67 -13.24 0.60
CA PRO A 102 -7.49 -13.90 1.89
C PRO A 102 -8.80 -14.38 2.51
N ALA A 103 -8.70 -15.21 3.54
CA ALA A 103 -9.84 -15.46 4.42
C ALA A 103 -10.32 -14.15 5.05
N LEU A 104 -11.64 -13.96 5.04
CA LEU A 104 -12.25 -12.73 5.51
C LEU A 104 -12.28 -12.70 7.04
N HIS A 105 -11.93 -11.57 7.61
CA HIS A 105 -11.98 -11.38 9.07
C HIS A 105 -13.42 -11.41 9.62
N GLY A 106 -14.39 -10.99 8.81
CA GLY A 106 -15.82 -10.98 9.19
C GLY A 106 -16.18 -9.86 10.17
N SER A 107 -17.23 -10.04 10.93
CA SER A 107 -17.83 -9.19 11.98
C SER A 107 -17.90 -7.67 11.70
N THR A 108 -16.83 -6.90 11.74
CA THR A 108 -16.80 -5.45 11.52
C THR A 108 -16.33 -5.06 10.12
N SER A 109 -15.95 -6.05 9.33
CA SER A 109 -15.35 -5.84 8.01
C SER A 109 -16.37 -6.00 6.88
N ARG A 110 -16.12 -5.31 5.78
CA ARG A 110 -16.79 -5.48 4.50
C ARG A 110 -15.78 -5.61 3.38
N VAL A 111 -16.12 -6.35 2.34
CA VAL A 111 -15.27 -6.46 1.14
C VAL A 111 -15.76 -5.48 0.08
N LEU A 112 -14.86 -4.61 -0.36
CA LEU A 112 -15.07 -3.66 -1.43
C LEU A 112 -14.53 -4.27 -2.72
N ILE A 113 -15.37 -4.41 -3.73
CA ILE A 113 -14.99 -4.99 -5.03
C ILE A 113 -14.98 -3.87 -6.07
N HIS A 114 -13.80 -3.35 -6.38
CA HIS A 114 -13.64 -2.34 -7.40
C HIS A 114 -13.58 -3.00 -8.78
N LYS A 115 -14.45 -2.59 -9.67
CA LYS A 115 -14.56 -3.13 -11.03
C LYS A 115 -14.43 -2.03 -12.05
N VAL A 116 -13.85 -2.37 -13.21
CA VAL A 116 -13.79 -1.52 -14.39
C VAL A 116 -14.36 -2.26 -15.58
N ALA A 117 -14.94 -1.53 -16.53
CA ALA A 117 -15.56 -2.13 -17.69
C ALA A 117 -14.56 -2.85 -18.61
N SER A 118 -13.33 -2.38 -18.66
CA SER A 118 -12.30 -2.85 -19.59
C SER A 118 -11.77 -4.26 -19.29
N TYR A 119 -11.73 -4.69 -18.00
CA TYR A 119 -11.16 -5.99 -17.61
C TYR A 119 -11.77 -6.63 -16.35
N GLY A 120 -12.83 -6.06 -15.79
CA GLY A 120 -13.52 -6.59 -14.61
C GLY A 120 -12.92 -6.11 -13.30
N ILE A 121 -12.55 -7.03 -12.39
CA ILE A 121 -12.06 -6.66 -11.06
C ILE A 121 -10.71 -5.96 -11.15
N ASN A 122 -10.67 -4.74 -10.63
CA ASN A 122 -9.48 -3.92 -10.51
C ASN A 122 -8.65 -4.32 -9.28
N TYR A 123 -9.25 -4.25 -8.10
CA TYR A 123 -8.73 -4.77 -6.84
C TYR A 123 -9.88 -4.96 -5.86
N MET A 124 -9.62 -5.69 -4.79
CA MET A 124 -10.56 -5.89 -3.69
C MET A 124 -9.89 -5.43 -2.39
N THR A 125 -10.68 -4.87 -1.48
CA THR A 125 -10.20 -4.41 -0.18
C THR A 125 -11.12 -4.92 0.91
N GLU A 126 -10.57 -5.50 1.97
CA GLU A 126 -11.32 -5.69 3.21
C GLU A 126 -11.19 -4.43 4.06
N TRP A 127 -12.31 -3.75 4.23
CA TRP A 127 -12.43 -2.53 5.00
C TRP A 127 -13.04 -2.79 6.36
N ASP A 128 -12.39 -2.35 7.42
CA ASP A 128 -12.94 -2.41 8.78
C ASP A 128 -13.69 -1.12 9.11
N ASP A 129 -14.99 -1.24 9.40
CA ASP A 129 -15.88 -0.10 9.68
C ASP A 129 -15.61 0.56 11.03
N VAL A 130 -15.03 -0.17 11.99
CA VAL A 130 -14.72 0.32 13.34
C VAL A 130 -13.38 1.05 13.35
N GLN A 131 -12.35 0.42 12.75
CA GLN A 131 -11.02 1.04 12.62
C GLN A 131 -11.00 2.09 11.50
N LYS A 132 -11.98 2.06 10.60
CA LYS A 132 -12.06 2.90 9.41
C LYS A 132 -10.76 2.84 8.59
N GLY A 133 -10.34 1.63 8.29
CA GLY A 133 -9.09 1.38 7.59
C GLY A 133 -9.10 0.09 6.77
N PRO A 134 -8.29 0.02 5.70
CA PRO A 134 -8.13 -1.20 4.92
C PRO A 134 -7.27 -2.21 5.71
N ARG A 135 -7.82 -3.41 5.92
CA ARG A 135 -7.06 -4.53 6.46
C ARG A 135 -6.06 -5.02 5.45
N TRP A 136 -6.52 -5.20 4.22
CA TRP A 136 -5.71 -5.53 3.06
C TRP A 136 -6.36 -5.04 1.77
N SER A 137 -5.53 -4.91 0.72
CA SER A 137 -5.97 -4.81 -0.68
C SER A 137 -5.34 -5.95 -1.47
N ALA A 138 -6.19 -6.73 -2.18
CA ALA A 138 -5.82 -7.89 -2.96
C ALA A 138 -6.06 -7.63 -4.45
N TYR A 139 -5.09 -8.00 -5.29
CA TYR A 139 -5.14 -7.75 -6.73
C TYR A 139 -4.18 -8.65 -7.50
N ILE A 140 -4.42 -8.76 -8.81
CA ILE A 140 -3.48 -9.44 -9.71
C ILE A 140 -2.66 -8.42 -10.50
N LEU A 141 -1.47 -8.86 -10.92
CA LEU A 141 -0.63 -8.16 -11.90
C LEU A 141 -0.38 -9.06 -13.10
N THR A 142 -0.57 -8.48 -14.28
CA THR A 142 -0.21 -9.07 -15.58
C THR A 142 0.52 -8.01 -16.40
N SER A 143 1.21 -8.43 -17.44
CA SER A 143 1.87 -7.50 -18.37
C SER A 143 0.89 -6.49 -19.01
N SER A 144 -0.37 -6.89 -19.22
CA SER A 144 -1.41 -6.00 -19.78
C SER A 144 -1.85 -4.93 -18.80
N LEU A 145 -2.03 -5.26 -17.50
CA LEU A 145 -2.44 -4.31 -16.47
C LEU A 145 -1.34 -3.30 -16.12
N MET A 146 -0.08 -3.68 -16.29
CA MET A 146 1.07 -2.81 -16.03
C MET A 146 1.42 -1.87 -17.21
N ARG A 147 0.68 -1.91 -18.30
CA ARG A 147 0.91 -1.00 -19.43
C ARG A 147 0.70 0.45 -19.01
N ASN A 148 1.63 1.31 -19.41
CA ASN A 148 1.60 2.73 -19.09
C ASN A 148 0.83 3.50 -20.18
N HIS A 149 -0.51 3.38 -20.20
CA HIS A 149 -1.37 3.99 -21.22
C HIS A 149 -1.95 5.34 -20.79
N VAL A 150 -2.10 5.53 -19.46
CA VAL A 150 -2.69 6.76 -18.93
C VAL A 150 -1.74 7.41 -17.91
N PRO A 151 -1.77 8.74 -17.76
CA PRO A 151 -1.01 9.45 -16.74
C PRO A 151 -1.49 9.07 -15.33
N ARG A 152 -0.66 9.37 -14.33
CA ARG A 152 -1.10 9.30 -12.94
C ARG A 152 -2.23 10.30 -12.73
N TYR A 153 -3.30 9.86 -12.06
CA TYR A 153 -4.39 10.77 -11.71
C TYR A 153 -3.88 11.95 -10.87
N THR A 154 -4.31 13.13 -11.29
CA THR A 154 -4.09 14.38 -10.55
C THR A 154 -5.40 15.13 -10.57
N ALA A 155 -5.89 15.50 -9.39
CA ALA A 155 -7.17 16.19 -9.24
C ALA A 155 -7.14 17.58 -9.90
N ASP A 156 -8.13 17.89 -10.69
CA ASP A 156 -8.38 19.24 -11.18
C ASP A 156 -9.16 20.05 -10.14
N ARG A 157 -8.40 20.77 -9.31
CA ARG A 157 -8.99 21.60 -8.24
C ARG A 157 -9.89 22.72 -8.78
N SER A 158 -9.70 23.14 -10.02
CA SER A 158 -10.58 24.14 -10.65
C SER A 158 -12.00 23.64 -10.88
N ARG A 159 -12.16 22.30 -10.95
CA ARG A 159 -13.44 21.62 -11.05
C ARG A 159 -13.96 21.10 -9.72
N GLY A 160 -13.27 21.39 -8.61
CA GLY A 160 -13.63 20.89 -7.29
C GLY A 160 -13.25 19.42 -7.05
N GLU A 161 -12.39 18.85 -7.89
CA GLU A 161 -11.92 17.49 -7.68
C GLU A 161 -11.00 17.36 -6.46
N VAL A 162 -11.03 16.21 -5.82
CA VAL A 162 -10.20 15.84 -4.65
C VAL A 162 -9.18 14.81 -5.07
N GLN A 163 -7.92 14.97 -4.62
CA GLN A 163 -6.85 14.03 -4.96
C GLN A 163 -7.10 12.62 -4.41
N TYR A 164 -7.71 12.52 -3.22
CA TYR A 164 -8.05 11.26 -2.57
C TYR A 164 -9.54 11.28 -2.22
N PRO A 165 -10.41 10.90 -3.18
CA PRO A 165 -11.84 10.97 -2.97
C PRO A 165 -12.34 9.84 -2.06
N PHE A 166 -13.50 10.05 -1.46
CA PHE A 166 -14.22 8.98 -0.79
C PHE A 166 -14.51 7.83 -1.74
N ASP A 167 -14.40 6.61 -1.22
CA ASP A 167 -14.84 5.43 -1.94
C ASP A 167 -16.38 5.38 -1.99
N PRO A 168 -16.99 5.32 -3.18
CA PRO A 168 -18.44 5.28 -3.29
C PRO A 168 -19.07 3.99 -2.74
N LEU A 169 -18.27 2.94 -2.48
CA LEU A 169 -18.75 1.68 -1.90
C LEU A 169 -18.91 1.71 -0.37
N ILE A 170 -18.46 2.81 0.27
CA ILE A 170 -18.53 2.97 1.73
C ILE A 170 -19.30 4.27 2.06
N PRO A 171 -20.20 4.28 3.04
CA PRO A 171 -20.76 5.52 3.55
C PRO A 171 -19.66 6.51 3.98
N SER A 172 -19.79 7.78 3.61
CA SER A 172 -18.77 8.80 3.93
C SER A 172 -18.49 8.93 5.43
N SER A 173 -19.48 8.66 6.29
CA SER A 173 -19.33 8.65 7.75
C SER A 173 -18.40 7.56 8.29
N LEU A 174 -18.12 6.53 7.47
CA LEU A 174 -17.24 5.42 7.81
C LEU A 174 -15.87 5.54 7.16
N GLN A 175 -15.56 6.67 6.55
CA GLN A 175 -14.27 6.95 5.92
C GLN A 175 -13.62 8.16 6.57
N TRP A 176 -12.30 8.30 6.39
CA TRP A 176 -11.55 9.49 6.74
C TRP A 176 -11.57 10.49 5.59
N ASP A 177 -11.70 11.78 5.89
CA ASP A 177 -11.49 12.84 4.91
C ASP A 177 -10.00 12.96 4.58
N TYR A 178 -9.69 13.52 3.43
CA TYR A 178 -8.34 13.79 2.96
C TYR A 178 -7.46 14.47 4.00
N ASP A 179 -7.98 15.48 4.70
CA ASP A 179 -7.20 16.29 5.64
C ASP A 179 -6.82 15.56 6.94
N TRP A 180 -7.44 14.41 7.23
CA TRP A 180 -7.21 13.69 8.48
C TRP A 180 -5.84 13.04 8.58
N PHE A 181 -5.18 12.76 7.45
CA PHE A 181 -3.82 12.22 7.42
C PHE A 181 -2.78 13.32 7.68
N THR A 182 -3.13 14.59 7.54
CA THR A 182 -2.23 15.74 7.66
C THR A 182 -2.38 16.51 8.97
N ASN A 183 -3.46 16.28 9.72
CA ASN A 183 -3.77 16.97 10.98
C ASN A 183 -3.36 16.10 12.17
N ASP A 184 -2.76 16.72 13.17
CA ASP A 184 -2.34 16.18 14.45
C ASP A 184 -1.04 15.34 14.48
N ASN A 185 -0.04 15.86 15.19
CA ASN A 185 1.20 15.22 15.63
C ASN A 185 2.11 14.58 14.58
N GLY A 186 1.87 14.79 13.31
CA GLY A 186 2.72 14.31 12.21
C GLY A 186 1.93 14.21 10.92
N SER A 187 2.46 14.76 9.85
CA SER A 187 1.92 14.55 8.52
C SER A 187 2.24 13.14 8.06
N TYR A 188 1.21 12.39 7.72
CA TYR A 188 1.35 11.10 7.06
C TYR A 188 1.00 11.22 5.58
N ASP A 189 1.71 10.49 4.76
CA ASP A 189 1.35 10.32 3.36
C ASP A 189 0.13 9.40 3.22
N HIS A 190 -0.63 9.60 2.15
CA HIS A 190 -1.65 8.69 1.69
C HIS A 190 -0.97 7.51 0.98
N GLY A 191 -0.54 6.52 1.76
CA GLY A 191 0.15 5.35 1.25
C GLY A 191 -0.81 4.41 0.54
N HIS A 192 -0.53 4.07 -0.72
CA HIS A 192 -1.36 3.14 -1.49
C HIS A 192 -1.10 1.69 -1.07
N LEU A 193 -2.15 0.88 -0.94
CA LEU A 193 -2.03 -0.57 -0.87
C LEU A 193 -2.03 -1.19 -2.28
N CYS A 194 -3.04 -0.96 -3.11
CA CYS A 194 -2.96 -1.21 -4.54
C CYS A 194 -2.30 0.00 -5.21
N PRO A 195 -1.05 -0.10 -5.71
CA PRO A 195 -0.32 1.05 -6.22
C PRO A 195 -0.93 1.64 -7.48
N SER A 196 -0.93 2.97 -7.58
CA SER A 196 -1.41 3.64 -8.80
C SER A 196 -0.57 3.28 -10.03
N ALA A 197 0.72 3.02 -9.86
CA ALA A 197 1.60 2.60 -10.94
C ALA A 197 1.27 1.22 -11.51
N ASP A 198 0.54 0.39 -10.77
CA ASP A 198 0.10 -0.95 -11.18
C ASP A 198 -1.18 -0.91 -12.01
N ARG A 199 -1.83 0.26 -12.16
CA ARG A 199 -3.16 0.46 -12.73
C ARG A 199 -3.22 1.55 -13.81
N ARG A 200 -2.10 1.78 -14.51
CA ARG A 200 -2.02 2.78 -15.57
C ARG A 200 -2.44 2.27 -16.96
N CYS A 201 -3.09 1.12 -17.02
CA CYS A 201 -3.65 0.57 -18.26
C CYS A 201 -4.96 1.25 -18.68
N ASP A 202 -5.68 1.86 -17.75
CA ASP A 202 -7.01 2.42 -17.92
C ASP A 202 -7.23 3.57 -16.93
N SER A 203 -7.92 4.65 -17.35
CA SER A 203 -8.09 5.85 -16.51
C SER A 203 -9.00 5.62 -15.30
N GLU A 204 -10.06 4.81 -15.46
CA GLU A 204 -10.94 4.47 -14.35
C GLU A 204 -10.21 3.60 -13.32
N SER A 205 -9.47 2.59 -13.80
CA SER A 205 -8.67 1.74 -12.90
C SER A 205 -7.62 2.53 -12.14
N GLN A 206 -6.99 3.49 -12.81
CA GLN A 206 -6.02 4.40 -12.21
C GLN A 206 -6.68 5.29 -11.16
N TYR A 207 -7.85 5.89 -11.47
CA TYR A 207 -8.60 6.74 -10.55
C TYR A 207 -9.05 6.00 -9.28
N GLN A 208 -9.58 4.77 -9.42
CA GLN A 208 -10.02 3.96 -8.28
C GLN A 208 -8.91 3.70 -7.27
N THR A 209 -7.63 3.66 -7.70
CA THR A 209 -6.52 3.49 -6.74
C THR A 209 -6.36 4.66 -5.78
N PHE A 210 -6.96 5.82 -6.05
CA PHE A 210 -6.92 7.00 -5.18
C PHE A 210 -8.08 7.07 -4.18
N TYR A 211 -9.00 6.13 -4.19
CA TYR A 211 -10.03 6.08 -3.15
C TYR A 211 -9.43 5.96 -1.76
N MET A 212 -10.03 6.68 -0.79
CA MET A 212 -9.59 6.65 0.61
C MET A 212 -9.56 5.26 1.21
N SER A 213 -10.39 4.33 0.71
CA SER A 213 -10.38 2.92 1.10
C SER A 213 -9.10 2.17 0.74
N ASN A 214 -8.31 2.69 -0.20
CA ASN A 214 -7.02 2.13 -0.61
C ASN A 214 -5.83 2.85 0.05
N MET A 215 -6.12 3.86 0.90
CA MET A 215 -5.11 4.67 1.57
C MET A 215 -4.87 4.22 3.00
N THR A 216 -3.61 4.23 3.40
CA THR A 216 -3.19 3.98 4.77
C THR A 216 -2.12 4.99 5.18
N PRO A 217 -2.12 5.45 6.45
CA PRO A 217 -1.13 6.44 6.88
C PRO A 217 0.28 5.87 6.86
N MET A 218 1.16 6.46 6.09
CA MET A 218 2.58 6.11 6.02
C MET A 218 3.46 7.31 6.32
N PHE A 219 4.60 7.09 6.99
CA PHE A 219 5.63 8.13 7.04
C PHE A 219 6.12 8.45 5.63
N GLY A 220 6.23 9.73 5.28
CA GLY A 220 6.58 10.16 3.92
C GLY A 220 7.84 9.50 3.36
N PRO A 221 9.00 9.52 4.08
CA PRO A 221 10.20 8.86 3.60
C PRO A 221 10.10 7.32 3.55
N PHE A 222 9.25 6.68 4.36
CA PHE A 222 8.96 5.25 4.24
C PHE A 222 8.17 4.98 2.95
N ASN A 223 7.12 5.75 2.71
CA ASN A 223 6.25 5.61 1.54
C ASN A 223 7.04 5.80 0.23
N SER A 224 7.81 6.89 0.13
CA SER A 224 8.63 7.21 -1.05
C SER A 224 9.95 6.43 -1.15
N GLY A 225 10.36 5.79 -0.06
CA GLY A 225 11.60 5.01 0.06
C GLY A 225 11.38 3.51 -0.07
N VAL A 226 11.46 2.79 1.06
CA VAL A 226 11.42 1.33 1.08
C VAL A 226 10.11 0.77 0.51
N TRP A 227 8.95 1.40 0.79
CA TRP A 227 7.68 0.96 0.24
C TRP A 227 7.62 1.07 -1.28
N ALA A 228 8.10 2.19 -1.84
CA ALA A 228 8.22 2.35 -3.29
C ALA A 228 9.19 1.34 -3.92
N ASN A 229 10.28 0.97 -3.23
CA ASN A 229 11.19 -0.07 -3.68
C ASN A 229 10.52 -1.45 -3.71
N ILE A 230 9.68 -1.77 -2.72
CA ILE A 230 8.86 -2.98 -2.70
C ILE A 230 7.89 -3.01 -3.89
N GLU A 231 7.18 -1.91 -4.14
CA GLU A 231 6.28 -1.82 -5.30
C GLU A 231 7.01 -2.06 -6.62
N LYS A 232 8.20 -1.51 -6.77
CA LYS A 232 9.04 -1.74 -7.95
C LYS A 232 9.48 -3.21 -8.05
N ALA A 233 9.83 -3.85 -6.93
CA ALA A 233 10.20 -5.26 -6.90
C ALA A 233 9.02 -6.16 -7.30
N VAL A 234 7.81 -5.88 -6.81
CA VAL A 234 6.56 -6.57 -7.17
C VAL A 234 6.31 -6.49 -8.68
N ARG A 235 6.38 -5.28 -9.28
CA ARG A 235 6.26 -5.11 -10.74
C ARG A 235 7.35 -5.85 -11.52
N THR A 236 8.57 -5.86 -10.99
CA THR A 236 9.69 -6.59 -11.60
C THR A 236 9.43 -8.10 -11.59
N ALA A 237 8.92 -8.64 -10.47
CA ALA A 237 8.56 -10.05 -10.36
C ALA A 237 7.45 -10.43 -11.36
N ALA A 238 6.38 -9.63 -11.42
CA ALA A 238 5.28 -9.83 -12.37
C ALA A 238 5.74 -9.82 -13.83
N SER A 239 6.73 -8.99 -14.17
CA SER A 239 7.25 -8.89 -15.54
C SER A 239 8.18 -10.03 -15.92
N ARG A 240 8.89 -10.62 -14.94
CA ARG A 240 9.99 -11.55 -15.21
C ARG A 240 9.65 -13.00 -15.02
N TYR A 241 8.76 -13.34 -14.08
CA TYR A 241 8.65 -14.70 -13.59
C TYR A 241 7.33 -15.38 -13.92
N CYS A 242 6.28 -14.62 -14.26
CA CYS A 242 4.93 -15.18 -14.44
C CYS A 242 4.06 -14.40 -15.41
N ASP A 243 2.99 -15.07 -15.88
CA ASP A 243 1.92 -14.41 -16.65
C ASP A 243 0.97 -13.64 -15.73
N THR A 244 0.77 -14.15 -14.52
CA THR A 244 -0.06 -13.53 -13.47
C THR A 244 0.65 -13.65 -12.12
N LEU A 245 0.81 -12.50 -11.44
CA LEU A 245 1.23 -12.41 -10.06
C LEU A 245 0.02 -12.07 -9.19
N TYR A 246 -0.21 -12.82 -8.14
CA TYR A 246 -1.24 -12.59 -7.14
C TYR A 246 -0.62 -11.84 -5.96
N VAL A 247 -1.24 -10.74 -5.54
CA VAL A 247 -0.65 -9.83 -4.56
C VAL A 247 -1.69 -9.43 -3.52
N VAL A 248 -1.28 -9.46 -2.25
CA VAL A 248 -2.01 -8.88 -1.12
C VAL A 248 -1.08 -7.93 -0.39
N LYS A 249 -1.55 -6.71 -0.13
CA LYS A 249 -0.83 -5.73 0.67
C LYS A 249 -1.70 -5.20 1.80
N GLY A 250 -1.11 -4.94 2.95
CA GLY A 250 -1.83 -4.37 4.09
C GLY A 250 -0.93 -3.69 5.10
N GLY A 251 -1.59 -3.01 6.02
CA GLY A 251 -1.00 -2.50 7.25
C GLY A 251 -1.72 -3.09 8.45
N THR A 252 -1.02 -3.23 9.57
CA THR A 252 -1.61 -3.80 10.79
C THR A 252 -2.55 -2.80 11.46
N ILE A 253 -3.86 -3.06 11.40
CA ILE A 253 -4.89 -2.19 11.99
C ILE A 253 -5.54 -2.80 13.24
N ASP A 254 -5.29 -4.08 13.51
CA ASP A 254 -5.84 -4.80 14.65
C ASP A 254 -4.96 -4.70 15.88
N ASN A 255 -5.58 -4.84 17.05
CA ASN A 255 -4.84 -4.95 18.29
C ASN A 255 -4.03 -6.25 18.31
N GLY A 256 -2.87 -6.19 18.90
CA GLY A 256 -1.96 -7.31 19.02
C GLY A 256 -0.53 -6.85 19.23
N THR A 257 0.38 -7.79 19.41
CA THR A 257 1.81 -7.50 19.60
C THR A 257 2.67 -8.45 18.76
N TYR A 258 3.79 -7.93 18.30
CA TYR A 258 4.85 -8.70 17.69
C TYR A 258 6.21 -8.26 18.23
N ASN A 259 7.00 -9.20 18.72
CA ASN A 259 8.31 -8.93 19.34
C ASN A 259 8.27 -7.84 20.44
N GLY A 260 7.21 -7.81 21.26
CA GLY A 260 7.03 -6.83 22.33
C GLY A 260 6.55 -5.44 21.89
N TYR A 261 6.24 -5.26 20.60
CA TYR A 261 5.69 -4.01 20.08
C TYR A 261 4.25 -4.20 19.62
N ASN A 262 3.41 -3.19 19.85
CA ASN A 262 2.03 -3.20 19.35
C ASN A 262 2.00 -3.21 17.81
N LEU A 263 1.06 -3.94 17.24
CA LEU A 263 0.81 -3.97 15.79
C LEU A 263 0.31 -2.60 15.29
N VAL A 264 -0.49 -1.91 16.08
CA VAL A 264 -0.84 -0.50 15.86
C VAL A 264 0.22 0.37 16.51
N TYR A 265 0.87 1.22 15.70
CA TYR A 265 1.88 2.15 16.21
C TYR A 265 1.25 3.21 17.10
N HIS A 266 0.18 3.82 16.61
CA HIS A 266 -0.53 4.89 17.29
C HIS A 266 -1.97 5.00 16.77
N LYS A 267 -2.87 5.46 17.62
CA LYS A 267 -4.20 5.87 17.24
C LYS A 267 -4.33 7.35 17.56
N LEU A 268 -4.56 8.17 16.53
CA LEU A 268 -4.69 9.60 16.69
C LEU A 268 -5.95 9.95 17.50
N GLU A 269 -6.02 11.17 18.05
CA GLU A 269 -7.18 11.64 18.82
C GLU A 269 -8.49 11.56 18.03
N ASN A 270 -8.42 11.78 16.74
CA ASN A 270 -9.54 11.63 15.81
C ASN A 270 -9.95 10.17 15.59
N GLY A 271 -9.15 9.20 16.03
CA GLY A 271 -9.39 7.76 15.86
C GLY A 271 -8.69 7.11 14.68
N LEU A 272 -7.95 7.86 13.85
CA LEU A 272 -7.19 7.30 12.73
C LEU A 272 -6.10 6.34 13.24
N VAL A 273 -6.12 5.11 12.76
CA VAL A 273 -5.14 4.08 13.12
C VAL A 273 -3.89 4.22 12.26
N ILE A 274 -2.74 4.33 12.91
CA ILE A 274 -1.44 4.32 12.26
C ILE A 274 -0.84 2.93 12.42
N PRO A 275 -0.75 2.12 11.35
CA PRO A 275 -0.13 0.80 11.41
C PRO A 275 1.33 0.88 11.80
N ARG A 276 1.82 -0.07 12.59
CA ARG A 276 3.25 -0.20 12.82
C ARG A 276 3.92 -0.98 11.72
N TYR A 277 3.30 -2.07 11.30
CA TYR A 277 3.87 -2.94 10.28
C TYR A 277 3.07 -2.88 9.00
N PHE A 278 3.81 -2.96 7.91
CA PHE A 278 3.27 -3.15 6.58
C PHE A 278 3.76 -4.46 6.01
N TYR A 279 2.92 -5.06 5.16
CA TYR A 279 3.26 -6.32 4.54
C TYR A 279 2.86 -6.36 3.06
N THR A 280 3.54 -7.25 2.35
CA THR A 280 3.20 -7.67 0.99
C THR A 280 3.30 -9.18 0.94
N ALA A 281 2.19 -9.86 0.68
CA ALA A 281 2.17 -11.29 0.36
C ALA A 281 2.00 -11.44 -1.15
N MET A 282 2.72 -12.37 -1.77
CA MET A 282 2.60 -12.59 -3.21
C MET A 282 2.93 -14.03 -3.58
N PHE A 283 2.22 -14.53 -4.59
CA PHE A 283 2.56 -15.79 -5.22
C PHE A 283 2.32 -15.77 -6.72
N TYR A 284 2.94 -16.69 -7.41
CA TYR A 284 2.64 -17.03 -8.80
C TYR A 284 2.74 -18.53 -9.04
N ARG A 285 2.13 -18.99 -10.13
CA ARG A 285 2.23 -20.36 -10.60
C ARG A 285 2.87 -20.39 -11.98
N THR A 286 3.87 -21.22 -12.16
CA THR A 286 4.47 -21.46 -13.47
C THR A 286 4.88 -22.92 -13.59
N ARG A 287 4.64 -23.52 -14.77
CA ARG A 287 4.95 -24.93 -15.04
C ARG A 287 4.43 -25.91 -13.96
N GLY A 288 3.24 -25.64 -13.43
CA GLY A 288 2.59 -26.47 -12.41
C GLY A 288 3.16 -26.32 -10.99
N LYS A 289 4.11 -25.42 -10.75
CA LYS A 289 4.69 -25.13 -9.43
C LYS A 289 4.24 -23.78 -8.92
N TYR A 290 3.99 -23.69 -7.62
CA TYR A 290 3.72 -22.46 -6.90
C TYR A 290 5.00 -21.90 -6.30
N TYR A 291 5.14 -20.59 -6.31
CA TYR A 291 6.21 -19.82 -5.68
C TYR A 291 5.56 -18.71 -4.87
N ALA A 292 5.86 -18.64 -3.59
CA ALA A 292 5.31 -17.64 -2.70
C ALA A 292 6.38 -16.99 -1.82
N ILE A 293 6.13 -15.77 -1.40
CA ILE A 293 6.96 -15.01 -0.47
C ILE A 293 6.12 -13.90 0.16
N ALA A 294 6.48 -13.52 1.38
CA ALA A 294 5.98 -12.31 2.00
C ALA A 294 7.12 -11.37 2.39
N LEU A 295 6.80 -10.08 2.49
CA LEU A 295 7.67 -9.05 3.06
C LEU A 295 6.95 -8.43 4.26
N TRP A 296 7.68 -8.26 5.36
CA TRP A 296 7.17 -7.69 6.62
C TRP A 296 8.09 -6.58 7.12
N ILE A 297 7.56 -5.36 7.23
CA ILE A 297 8.37 -4.17 7.48
C ILE A 297 7.77 -3.33 8.61
N ASP A 298 8.58 -2.96 9.61
CA ASP A 298 8.23 -1.95 10.61
C ASP A 298 8.45 -0.55 10.03
N GLN A 299 7.35 0.17 9.70
CA GLN A 299 7.47 1.50 9.13
C GLN A 299 8.13 2.51 10.09
N PHE A 300 8.02 2.29 11.40
CA PHE A 300 8.64 3.16 12.37
C PHE A 300 10.17 3.00 12.38
N ALA A 301 10.67 1.77 12.31
CA ALA A 301 12.11 1.49 12.22
C ALA A 301 12.72 2.03 10.92
N TYR A 302 11.95 2.00 9.83
CA TYR A 302 12.38 2.42 8.49
C TYR A 302 11.79 3.76 8.05
N ARG A 303 11.26 4.57 8.97
CA ARG A 303 10.56 5.83 8.65
C ARG A 303 11.38 6.87 7.89
N ASN A 304 12.71 6.76 7.92
CA ASN A 304 13.62 7.67 7.23
C ASN A 304 14.54 6.90 6.25
N SER A 305 14.15 5.69 5.85
CA SER A 305 15.02 4.81 5.07
C SER A 305 14.56 4.69 3.63
N ASN A 306 15.54 4.70 2.73
CA ASN A 306 15.38 4.29 1.33
C ASN A 306 16.07 2.92 1.12
N GLU A 307 15.74 1.95 1.99
CA GLU A 307 16.34 0.63 1.95
C GLU A 307 16.02 -0.09 0.63
N SER A 308 17.03 -0.62 0.00
CA SER A 308 16.93 -1.37 -1.26
C SER A 308 17.23 -2.87 -1.10
N ASN A 309 17.86 -3.27 0.02
CA ASN A 309 18.03 -4.68 0.35
C ASN A 309 16.72 -5.24 0.90
N LEU A 310 15.84 -5.65 0.00
CA LEU A 310 14.52 -6.13 0.37
C LEU A 310 14.52 -7.58 0.88
N ALA A 311 15.60 -8.33 0.64
CA ALA A 311 15.73 -9.71 1.11
C ALA A 311 15.65 -9.82 2.64
N GLN A 312 16.09 -8.80 3.37
CA GLN A 312 16.04 -8.78 4.83
C GLN A 312 14.61 -8.75 5.41
N PHE A 313 13.62 -8.34 4.61
CA PHE A 313 12.21 -8.29 5.01
C PHE A 313 11.44 -9.56 4.64
N ALA A 314 12.10 -10.48 3.92
CA ALA A 314 11.47 -11.69 3.42
C ALA A 314 11.13 -12.66 4.56
N ILE A 315 9.91 -13.17 4.52
CA ILE A 315 9.38 -14.21 5.39
C ILE A 315 8.51 -15.17 4.57
N SER A 316 8.17 -16.32 5.14
CA SER A 316 7.17 -17.20 4.53
C SER A 316 5.74 -16.65 4.72
N ILE A 317 4.79 -17.18 3.96
CA ILE A 317 3.36 -16.87 4.15
C ILE A 317 2.92 -17.33 5.54
N ASP A 318 3.22 -18.55 5.98
CA ASP A 318 2.96 -19.05 7.35
C ASP A 318 3.43 -18.08 8.44
N GLN A 319 4.62 -17.50 8.25
CA GLN A 319 5.13 -16.52 9.21
C GLN A 319 4.35 -15.22 9.19
N LEU A 320 3.86 -14.79 8.02
CA LEU A 320 3.03 -13.61 7.90
C LEU A 320 1.67 -13.83 8.58
N GLU A 321 1.05 -14.98 8.35
CA GLU A 321 -0.23 -15.39 8.96
C GLU A 321 -0.17 -15.40 10.48
N LYS A 322 0.89 -16.00 11.03
CA LYS A 322 1.17 -15.97 12.48
C LYS A 322 1.31 -14.55 13.05
N ARG A 323 1.72 -13.57 12.23
CA ARG A 323 1.89 -12.17 12.66
C ARG A 323 0.63 -11.33 12.50
N THR A 324 -0.22 -11.67 11.54
CA THR A 324 -1.40 -10.89 11.19
C THR A 324 -2.71 -11.52 11.63
N GLY A 325 -2.74 -12.84 11.82
CA GLY A 325 -3.98 -13.61 12.01
C GLY A 325 -4.85 -13.71 10.76
N VAL A 326 -4.31 -13.36 9.59
CA VAL A 326 -4.99 -13.45 8.30
C VAL A 326 -4.47 -14.68 7.57
N ASP A 327 -5.36 -15.56 7.12
CA ASP A 327 -5.05 -16.70 6.27
C ASP A 327 -5.01 -16.21 4.81
N PHE A 328 -3.80 -16.21 4.23
CA PHE A 328 -3.55 -15.72 2.89
C PHE A 328 -3.66 -16.84 1.86
N PHE A 329 -4.25 -16.50 0.70
CA PHE A 329 -4.35 -17.42 -0.44
C PHE A 329 -5.17 -18.68 -0.19
N CYS A 330 -6.08 -18.63 0.79
CA CYS A 330 -6.97 -19.72 1.21
C CYS A 330 -7.84 -20.35 0.10
N ASN A 331 -7.83 -19.79 -1.09
CA ASN A 331 -8.49 -20.30 -2.29
C ASN A 331 -7.55 -21.16 -3.17
N VAL A 332 -6.28 -21.29 -2.83
CA VAL A 332 -5.35 -22.27 -3.44
C VAL A 332 -5.70 -23.66 -2.92
N PRO A 333 -5.63 -24.73 -3.74
CA PRO A 333 -5.90 -26.08 -3.23
C PRO A 333 -5.01 -26.43 -2.04
N ASN A 334 -5.58 -26.87 -0.92
CA ASN A 334 -4.92 -27.11 0.37
C ASN A 334 -3.55 -27.80 0.31
N ALA A 335 -3.41 -28.83 -0.54
CA ALA A 335 -2.14 -29.57 -0.68
C ALA A 335 -1.02 -28.75 -1.36
N ASP A 336 -1.38 -27.77 -2.19
CA ASP A 336 -0.46 -26.85 -2.86
C ASP A 336 -0.20 -25.63 -1.97
N GLU A 337 -1.21 -25.14 -1.29
CA GLU A 337 -1.19 -24.05 -0.31
C GLU A 337 -0.19 -24.37 0.81
N ALA A 338 -0.37 -25.47 1.54
CA ALA A 338 0.52 -25.91 2.62
C ALA A 338 2.01 -26.01 2.21
N LYS A 339 2.29 -26.33 0.94
CA LYS A 339 3.67 -26.37 0.42
C LYS A 339 4.18 -24.99 0.03
N MET A 340 3.28 -24.14 -0.47
CA MET A 340 3.61 -22.81 -0.94
C MET A 340 3.95 -21.88 0.24
N GLU A 341 3.19 -21.97 1.30
CA GLU A 341 3.25 -21.05 2.45
C GLU A 341 4.52 -21.19 3.30
N THR A 342 5.14 -22.37 3.28
CA THR A 342 6.43 -22.59 3.95
C THR A 342 7.64 -22.01 3.19
N GLN A 343 7.45 -21.55 1.92
CA GLN A 343 8.54 -21.06 1.10
C GLN A 343 9.04 -19.68 1.56
N CYS A 344 10.36 -19.50 1.55
CA CYS A 344 11.00 -18.22 1.73
C CYS A 344 12.36 -18.23 1.00
N ASP A 345 12.36 -17.90 -0.29
CA ASP A 345 13.57 -17.77 -1.09
C ASP A 345 13.64 -16.41 -1.79
N PRO A 346 14.16 -15.36 -1.10
CA PRO A 346 14.22 -14.03 -1.68
C PRO A 346 15.05 -13.95 -2.96
N MET A 347 16.03 -14.83 -3.14
CA MET A 347 16.87 -14.84 -4.34
C MET A 347 16.10 -15.30 -5.58
N ALA A 348 15.19 -16.28 -5.43
CA ALA A 348 14.30 -16.70 -6.50
C ALA A 348 13.36 -15.59 -6.99
N TRP A 349 13.12 -14.60 -6.13
CA TRP A 349 12.30 -13.41 -6.41
C TRP A 349 13.14 -12.21 -6.87
N GLY A 350 14.46 -12.35 -6.97
CA GLY A 350 15.37 -11.27 -7.32
C GLY A 350 15.46 -10.16 -6.27
N LEU A 351 15.07 -10.46 -5.03
CA LEU A 351 15.20 -9.55 -3.90
C LEU A 351 16.65 -9.57 -3.39
N ARG A 352 17.22 -8.38 -3.25
CA ARG A 352 18.60 -8.18 -2.81
C ARG A 352 18.64 -7.04 -1.82
#